data_7d8b1cde3d0ff06337d07bdc49e37132
#
_entry.id   7d8b1cde3d0ff06337d07bdc49e37132
#
_cell.length_a   1.000
_cell.length_b   1.000
_cell.length_c   1.000
_cell.angle_alpha   90.00
_cell.angle_beta   90.00
_cell.angle_gamma   90.00
#
_symmetry.space_group_name_H-M   'P 1'
#
loop_
_entity.id
_entity.type
_entity.pdbx_description
1 polymer ?
#
loop_
_entity_poly.entity_id
_entity_poly.type
_entity_poly.pdbx_seq_one_letter_code
_entity_poly.pdbx_strand_id
1 'polypeptide(L)'
;MQHREAWLAPATGGIVGVERYTVLVKKLSLEAWEALGEVLATRWWYKKSFEKGVRRLFQDHPELVANIAFQALTKREVVDSIIIRAQGQERLCHDTLIQVMIELADTRPDSLTDYRRDDQAEKKRTALNAIEHLKQIVAPFREEVAQRERLEREMLVRAEAKQRRESFAAEHQRLLTTFSALEKDPDRQKAGKGLERLFADLADLYDLNPTSDYSLENEQIDGAFTFDHDGYIVEAKWLSKPVGRGEGDIFATKVQRKGRNTLGLFVAVNGFTADFKQAYRERSCFITMDGSDLYNVLSQQVPFDDLLRAKKRHLDETGSCFMD
;
A
#
# COMPACT_ATOMS: atom_id res chain seq x y z
N MET A 1 16.69 -42.29 -35.68
CA MET A 1 15.74 -41.49 -36.49
C MET A 1 14.61 -41.06 -35.59
N GLN A 2 14.59 -39.82 -35.16
CA GLN A 2 13.44 -38.95 -35.06
C GLN A 2 13.82 -37.75 -34.21
N HIS A 3 13.62 -36.59 -34.79
CA HIS A 3 14.02 -35.28 -34.36
C HIS A 3 13.26 -34.82 -33.09
N ARG A 4 14.00 -34.26 -32.13
CA ARG A 4 13.47 -33.40 -31.09
C ARG A 4 13.66 -31.96 -31.54
N GLU A 5 12.60 -31.28 -31.87
CA GLU A 5 12.57 -29.83 -31.98
C GLU A 5 12.30 -29.22 -30.61
N ALA A 6 13.26 -28.44 -30.14
CA ALA A 6 13.14 -27.60 -28.95
C ALA A 6 12.49 -26.27 -29.35
N TRP A 7 11.33 -25.96 -28.79
CA TRP A 7 10.73 -24.63 -28.87
C TRP A 7 11.13 -23.82 -27.64
N LEU A 8 11.94 -22.79 -27.88
CA LEU A 8 12.24 -21.74 -26.96
C LEU A 8 11.02 -20.80 -26.87
N ALA A 9 10.41 -20.70 -25.71
CA ALA A 9 9.42 -19.68 -25.41
C ALA A 9 10.12 -18.40 -24.89
N PRO A 10 9.66 -17.20 -25.29
CA PRO A 10 10.23 -15.94 -24.78
C PRO A 10 9.76 -15.64 -23.36
N ALA A 11 10.70 -15.18 -22.54
CA ALA A 11 10.43 -14.67 -21.20
C ALA A 11 9.67 -13.34 -21.27
N THR A 12 8.39 -13.38 -20.97
CA THR A 12 7.62 -12.18 -20.65
C THR A 12 7.30 -12.23 -19.15
N GLY A 13 7.80 -11.22 -18.41
CA GLY A 13 7.48 -11.00 -17.01
C GLY A 13 5.97 -10.79 -16.85
N GLY A 14 5.28 -11.81 -16.41
CA GLY A 14 3.87 -11.83 -16.09
C GLY A 14 3.70 -11.80 -14.58
N ILE A 15 2.96 -10.83 -14.13
CA ILE A 15 2.34 -10.69 -12.82
C ILE A 15 1.88 -12.07 -12.33
N VAL A 16 2.33 -12.42 -11.11
CA VAL A 16 1.98 -13.66 -10.41
C VAL A 16 0.47 -13.85 -10.47
N GLY A 17 0.03 -14.84 -11.24
CA GLY A 17 -1.36 -15.19 -11.37
C GLY A 17 -1.93 -15.62 -10.04
N VAL A 18 -2.87 -14.85 -9.52
CA VAL A 18 -3.79 -15.30 -8.49
C VAL A 18 -4.54 -16.47 -9.09
N GLU A 19 -4.20 -17.70 -8.67
CA GLU A 19 -5.02 -18.87 -8.97
C GLU A 19 -6.44 -18.55 -8.47
N ARG A 20 -7.34 -18.28 -9.41
CA ARG A 20 -8.76 -18.16 -9.11
C ARG A 20 -9.20 -19.50 -8.56
N TYR A 21 -9.35 -19.60 -7.26
CA TYR A 21 -10.04 -20.71 -6.64
C TYR A 21 -11.38 -20.87 -7.37
N THR A 22 -11.51 -22.00 -8.06
CA THR A 22 -12.79 -22.39 -8.68
C THR A 22 -13.73 -22.77 -7.55
N VAL A 23 -14.30 -21.77 -6.89
CA VAL A 23 -15.45 -21.99 -6.00
C VAL A 23 -16.54 -22.59 -6.89
N LEU A 24 -17.08 -23.72 -6.48
CA LEU A 24 -18.25 -24.32 -7.10
C LEU A 24 -19.37 -23.26 -7.08
N VAL A 25 -19.51 -22.55 -8.19
CA VAL A 25 -20.53 -21.50 -8.34
C VAL A 25 -21.87 -22.18 -8.26
N LYS A 26 -22.60 -21.96 -7.15
CA LYS A 26 -23.94 -22.48 -6.96
C LYS A 26 -24.85 -21.81 -7.97
N LYS A 27 -25.44 -22.59 -8.87
CA LYS A 27 -26.38 -22.08 -9.87
C LYS A 27 -27.53 -21.32 -9.21
N LEU A 28 -27.99 -20.27 -9.88
CA LEU A 28 -29.19 -19.56 -9.45
C LEU A 28 -30.42 -20.51 -9.49
N SER A 29 -31.25 -20.47 -8.43
CA SER A 29 -32.48 -21.21 -8.38
C SER A 29 -33.49 -20.68 -9.39
N LEU A 30 -34.49 -21.51 -9.75
CA LEU A 30 -35.57 -21.06 -10.62
C LEU A 30 -36.28 -19.82 -10.02
N GLU A 31 -36.51 -19.83 -8.72
CA GLU A 31 -37.09 -18.69 -7.99
C GLU A 31 -36.26 -17.41 -8.11
N ALA A 32 -34.94 -17.53 -8.09
CA ALA A 32 -34.02 -16.37 -8.28
C ALA A 32 -34.15 -15.79 -9.70
N TRP A 33 -34.25 -16.64 -10.73
CA TRP A 33 -34.48 -16.20 -12.11
C TRP A 33 -35.86 -15.55 -12.30
N GLU A 34 -36.90 -16.09 -11.72
CA GLU A 34 -38.25 -15.52 -11.76
C GLU A 34 -38.30 -14.16 -11.05
N ALA A 35 -37.70 -14.06 -9.86
CA ALA A 35 -37.66 -12.80 -9.12
C ALA A 35 -36.86 -11.72 -9.86
N LEU A 36 -35.70 -12.08 -10.44
CA LEU A 36 -34.94 -11.16 -11.29
C LEU A 36 -35.76 -10.66 -12.48
N GLY A 37 -36.42 -11.57 -13.16
CA GLY A 37 -37.30 -11.25 -14.30
C GLY A 37 -38.45 -10.33 -13.95
N GLU A 38 -39.13 -10.57 -12.84
CA GLU A 38 -40.24 -9.75 -12.39
C GLU A 38 -39.78 -8.31 -12.02
N VAL A 39 -38.64 -8.16 -11.33
CA VAL A 39 -38.12 -6.84 -11.00
C VAL A 39 -37.66 -6.12 -12.27
N LEU A 40 -36.98 -6.78 -13.19
CA LEU A 40 -36.54 -6.15 -14.45
C LEU A 40 -37.77 -5.68 -15.27
N ALA A 41 -38.86 -6.47 -15.33
CA ALA A 41 -40.04 -6.12 -16.08
C ALA A 41 -40.85 -4.96 -15.46
N THR A 42 -40.78 -4.80 -14.13
CA THR A 42 -41.64 -3.85 -13.38
C THR A 42 -40.88 -2.61 -12.84
N ARG A 43 -39.56 -2.63 -12.73
CA ARG A 43 -38.75 -1.55 -12.16
C ARG A 43 -38.96 -0.18 -12.85
N TRP A 44 -39.18 -0.15 -14.14
CA TRP A 44 -39.40 1.05 -14.94
C TRP A 44 -40.76 1.07 -15.61
N TRP A 45 -41.40 2.23 -15.62
CA TRP A 45 -42.67 2.39 -16.32
C TRP A 45 -42.47 2.58 -17.83
N TYR A 46 -41.54 3.51 -18.23
CA TYR A 46 -41.34 3.85 -19.63
C TYR A 46 -40.29 2.93 -20.29
N LYS A 47 -40.55 2.57 -21.57
CA LYS A 47 -39.62 1.75 -22.35
C LYS A 47 -38.23 2.35 -22.47
N LYS A 48 -38.13 3.71 -22.62
CA LYS A 48 -36.83 4.39 -22.71
C LYS A 48 -36.00 4.28 -21.39
N SER A 49 -36.64 4.48 -20.25
CA SER A 49 -36.00 4.31 -18.94
C SER A 49 -35.59 2.87 -18.72
N PHE A 50 -36.45 1.90 -19.08
CA PHE A 50 -36.17 0.48 -19.03
C PHE A 50 -34.94 0.10 -19.87
N GLU A 51 -34.90 0.48 -21.16
CA GLU A 51 -33.77 0.19 -22.04
C GLU A 51 -32.47 0.77 -21.47
N LYS A 52 -32.47 2.06 -21.05
CA LYS A 52 -31.30 2.71 -20.46
C LYS A 52 -30.84 2.01 -19.19
N GLY A 53 -31.78 1.64 -18.30
CA GLY A 53 -31.47 0.97 -17.04
C GLY A 53 -30.89 -0.44 -17.24
N VAL A 54 -31.52 -1.24 -18.13
CA VAL A 54 -31.06 -2.59 -18.44
C VAL A 54 -29.68 -2.59 -19.09
N ARG A 55 -29.43 -1.71 -20.06
CA ARG A 55 -28.10 -1.61 -20.69
C ARG A 55 -27.01 -1.22 -19.69
N ARG A 56 -27.32 -0.38 -18.69
CA ARG A 56 -26.40 -0.03 -17.62
C ARG A 56 -26.12 -1.21 -16.70
N LEU A 57 -27.14 -1.95 -16.30
CA LEU A 57 -26.99 -3.10 -15.41
C LEU A 57 -26.11 -4.21 -16.00
N PHE A 58 -26.17 -4.39 -17.32
CA PHE A 58 -25.42 -5.41 -18.04
C PHE A 58 -24.25 -4.84 -18.86
N GLN A 59 -23.68 -3.71 -18.44
CA GLN A 59 -22.55 -3.07 -19.15
C GLN A 59 -21.32 -3.95 -19.26
N ASP A 60 -21.06 -4.81 -18.27
CA ASP A 60 -19.94 -5.74 -18.22
C ASP A 60 -20.18 -7.01 -19.05
N HIS A 61 -21.43 -7.24 -19.45
CA HIS A 61 -21.88 -8.34 -20.32
C HIS A 61 -22.84 -7.82 -21.40
N PRO A 62 -22.37 -6.96 -22.32
CA PRO A 62 -23.19 -6.34 -23.33
C PRO A 62 -23.84 -7.36 -24.29
N GLU A 63 -23.27 -8.54 -24.45
CA GLU A 63 -23.83 -9.64 -25.25
C GLU A 63 -25.20 -10.11 -24.77
N LEU A 64 -25.49 -9.98 -23.49
CA LEU A 64 -26.82 -10.35 -22.94
C LEU A 64 -27.94 -9.45 -23.46
N VAL A 65 -27.62 -8.20 -23.80
CA VAL A 65 -28.59 -7.19 -24.24
C VAL A 65 -28.38 -6.76 -25.71
N ALA A 66 -27.38 -7.33 -26.38
CA ALA A 66 -27.10 -7.02 -27.77
C ALA A 66 -28.22 -7.49 -28.71
N ASN A 67 -28.47 -6.68 -29.75
CA ASN A 67 -29.46 -7.00 -30.81
C ASN A 67 -30.89 -7.29 -30.31
N ILE A 68 -31.28 -6.78 -29.13
CA ILE A 68 -32.66 -6.83 -28.66
C ILE A 68 -33.40 -5.58 -29.13
N ALA A 69 -34.54 -5.78 -29.77
CA ALA A 69 -35.39 -4.70 -30.27
C ALA A 69 -36.28 -4.10 -29.16
N PHE A 70 -35.70 -3.39 -28.19
CA PHE A 70 -36.39 -2.86 -27.00
C PHE A 70 -37.66 -2.06 -27.30
N GLN A 71 -37.72 -1.37 -28.42
CA GLN A 71 -38.89 -0.55 -28.76
C GLN A 71 -40.01 -1.37 -29.41
N ALA A 72 -39.65 -2.43 -30.13
CA ALA A 72 -40.62 -3.30 -30.83
C ALA A 72 -41.30 -4.31 -29.90
N LEU A 73 -40.54 -4.85 -28.95
CA LEU A 73 -40.99 -5.89 -28.02
C LEU A 73 -41.64 -5.30 -26.74
N THR A 74 -42.46 -6.10 -26.06
CA THR A 74 -42.88 -5.78 -24.70
C THR A 74 -41.70 -5.91 -23.72
N LYS A 75 -41.80 -5.27 -22.56
CA LYS A 75 -40.71 -5.39 -21.53
C LYS A 75 -40.50 -6.83 -21.08
N ARG A 76 -41.57 -7.63 -20.97
CA ARG A 76 -41.48 -9.06 -20.59
C ARG A 76 -40.73 -9.86 -21.66
N GLU A 77 -41.05 -9.72 -22.92
CA GLU A 77 -40.36 -10.41 -24.01
C GLU A 77 -38.87 -10.05 -24.06
N VAL A 78 -38.52 -8.76 -23.79
CA VAL A 78 -37.12 -8.35 -23.66
C VAL A 78 -36.44 -9.04 -22.48
N VAL A 79 -37.08 -9.06 -21.31
CA VAL A 79 -36.54 -9.69 -20.10
C VAL A 79 -36.38 -11.21 -20.31
N ASP A 80 -37.35 -11.88 -20.90
CA ASP A 80 -37.28 -13.32 -21.21
C ASP A 80 -36.07 -13.61 -22.12
N SER A 81 -35.89 -12.77 -23.13
CA SER A 81 -34.72 -12.88 -24.01
C SER A 81 -33.38 -12.74 -23.29
N ILE A 82 -33.29 -11.82 -22.31
CA ILE A 82 -32.10 -11.61 -21.47
C ILE A 82 -31.86 -12.81 -20.57
N ILE A 83 -32.91 -13.27 -19.89
CA ILE A 83 -32.85 -14.43 -18.97
C ILE A 83 -32.39 -15.69 -19.68
N ILE A 84 -32.99 -16.00 -20.84
CA ILE A 84 -32.59 -17.17 -21.64
C ILE A 84 -31.12 -17.12 -22.02
N ARG A 85 -30.62 -15.94 -22.46
CA ARG A 85 -29.19 -15.77 -22.79
C ARG A 85 -28.32 -15.92 -21.56
N ALA A 86 -28.69 -15.31 -20.44
CA ALA A 86 -27.95 -15.38 -19.20
C ALA A 86 -27.89 -16.81 -18.62
N GLN A 87 -28.99 -17.57 -18.69
CA GLN A 87 -29.02 -19.00 -18.33
C GLN A 87 -28.09 -19.84 -19.19
N GLY A 88 -28.00 -19.54 -20.51
CA GLY A 88 -27.11 -20.23 -21.44
C GLY A 88 -25.63 -20.04 -21.14
N GLN A 89 -25.26 -18.97 -20.46
CA GLN A 89 -23.86 -18.63 -20.12
C GLN A 89 -23.67 -18.23 -18.65
N GLU A 90 -24.50 -18.75 -17.74
CA GLU A 90 -24.54 -18.42 -16.32
C GLU A 90 -23.16 -18.44 -15.66
N ARG A 91 -22.31 -19.43 -16.00
CA ARG A 91 -20.96 -19.53 -15.43
C ARG A 91 -20.07 -18.32 -15.75
N LEU A 92 -20.27 -17.67 -16.89
CA LEU A 92 -19.47 -16.52 -17.32
C LEU A 92 -19.96 -15.22 -16.70
N CYS A 93 -21.29 -15.08 -16.52
CA CYS A 93 -21.92 -13.85 -16.03
C CYS A 93 -22.47 -13.97 -14.59
N HIS A 94 -22.18 -15.05 -13.87
CA HIS A 94 -22.74 -15.33 -12.54
C HIS A 94 -22.52 -14.18 -11.54
N ASP A 95 -21.29 -13.71 -11.40
CA ASP A 95 -20.96 -12.62 -10.46
C ASP A 95 -21.69 -11.33 -10.85
N THR A 96 -21.78 -11.02 -12.14
CA THR A 96 -22.57 -9.88 -12.64
C THR A 96 -24.05 -10.05 -12.35
N LEU A 97 -24.60 -11.25 -12.52
CA LEU A 97 -26.02 -11.51 -12.19
C LEU A 97 -26.30 -11.28 -10.71
N ILE A 98 -25.46 -11.78 -9.82
CA ILE A 98 -25.58 -11.53 -8.37
C ILE A 98 -25.51 -10.02 -8.07
N GLN A 99 -24.57 -9.30 -8.65
CA GLN A 99 -24.46 -7.84 -8.46
C GLN A 99 -25.70 -7.10 -8.99
N VAL A 100 -26.19 -7.47 -10.16
CA VAL A 100 -27.44 -6.92 -10.73
C VAL A 100 -28.63 -7.18 -9.82
N MET A 101 -28.76 -8.40 -9.29
CA MET A 101 -29.86 -8.75 -8.36
C MET A 101 -29.75 -7.93 -7.06
N ILE A 102 -28.54 -7.76 -6.51
CA ILE A 102 -28.29 -6.94 -5.32
C ILE A 102 -28.62 -5.46 -5.60
N GLU A 103 -28.15 -4.88 -6.72
CA GLU A 103 -28.46 -3.48 -7.10
C GLU A 103 -29.97 -3.27 -7.25
N LEU A 104 -30.67 -4.21 -7.89
CA LEU A 104 -32.12 -4.14 -8.03
C LEU A 104 -32.86 -4.26 -6.70
N ALA A 105 -32.41 -5.15 -5.81
CA ALA A 105 -33.00 -5.31 -4.48
C ALA A 105 -32.76 -4.07 -3.57
N ASP A 106 -31.71 -3.28 -3.83
CA ASP A 106 -31.42 -2.03 -3.11
C ASP A 106 -32.16 -0.82 -3.67
N THR A 107 -33.04 -1.04 -4.65
CA THR A 107 -33.85 0.03 -5.22
C THR A 107 -34.73 0.67 -4.15
N ARG A 108 -34.56 1.96 -3.90
CA ARG A 108 -35.38 2.73 -2.96
C ARG A 108 -36.74 3.06 -3.57
N PRO A 109 -37.83 3.09 -2.77
CA PRO A 109 -39.19 3.41 -3.26
C PRO A 109 -39.28 4.80 -3.93
N ASP A 110 -38.54 5.79 -3.46
CA ASP A 110 -38.48 7.15 -4.01
C ASP A 110 -37.73 7.22 -5.34
N SER A 111 -36.86 6.27 -5.62
CA SER A 111 -36.14 6.18 -6.91
C SER A 111 -36.99 5.63 -8.05
N LEU A 112 -38.22 5.14 -7.78
CA LEU A 112 -39.22 4.75 -8.79
C LEU A 112 -39.89 6.00 -9.42
N THR A 113 -39.09 6.89 -9.97
CA THR A 113 -39.53 8.22 -10.47
C THR A 113 -40.45 8.16 -11.69
N ASP A 114 -40.49 7.02 -12.38
CA ASP A 114 -41.37 6.78 -13.51
C ASP A 114 -42.86 6.64 -13.11
N TYR A 115 -43.13 6.32 -11.84
CA TYR A 115 -44.45 6.09 -11.29
C TYR A 115 -44.99 7.32 -10.54
N ARG A 116 -45.36 8.36 -11.26
CA ARG A 116 -45.78 9.65 -10.68
C ARG A 116 -47.27 9.91 -10.67
N ARG A 117 -48.06 9.10 -11.42
CA ARG A 117 -49.49 9.31 -11.60
C ARG A 117 -50.29 8.39 -10.70
N ASP A 118 -51.45 8.83 -10.25
CA ASP A 118 -52.32 8.05 -9.35
C ASP A 118 -52.83 6.76 -10.01
N ASP A 119 -53.08 6.76 -11.34
CA ASP A 119 -53.44 5.58 -12.11
C ASP A 119 -52.32 4.51 -12.18
N GLN A 120 -51.12 4.83 -11.72
CA GLN A 120 -49.97 3.93 -11.69
C GLN A 120 -49.72 3.30 -10.31
N ALA A 121 -50.49 3.66 -9.29
CA ALA A 121 -50.28 3.26 -7.88
C ALA A 121 -50.24 1.74 -7.70
N GLU A 122 -51.13 1.01 -8.34
CA GLU A 122 -51.17 -0.45 -8.29
C GLU A 122 -49.92 -1.09 -8.89
N LYS A 123 -49.48 -0.59 -10.05
CA LYS A 123 -48.26 -1.10 -10.70
C LYS A 123 -46.97 -0.72 -9.95
N LYS A 124 -46.97 0.45 -9.31
CA LYS A 124 -45.88 0.83 -8.39
C LYS A 124 -45.80 -0.15 -7.21
N ARG A 125 -46.97 -0.54 -6.64
CA ARG A 125 -47.04 -1.53 -5.57
C ARG A 125 -46.53 -2.89 -6.04
N THR A 126 -46.90 -3.33 -7.25
CA THR A 126 -46.37 -4.56 -7.84
C THR A 126 -44.83 -4.52 -7.97
N ALA A 127 -44.25 -3.42 -8.45
CA ALA A 127 -42.82 -3.27 -8.54
C ALA A 127 -42.13 -3.30 -7.16
N LEU A 128 -42.72 -2.66 -6.15
CA LEU A 128 -42.18 -2.68 -4.79
C LEU A 128 -42.25 -4.08 -4.17
N ASN A 129 -43.32 -4.82 -4.38
CA ASN A 129 -43.45 -6.20 -3.92
C ASN A 129 -42.43 -7.12 -4.60
N ALA A 130 -42.18 -6.96 -5.89
CA ALA A 130 -41.17 -7.71 -6.61
C ALA A 130 -39.77 -7.42 -6.08
N ILE A 131 -39.45 -6.14 -5.78
CA ILE A 131 -38.17 -5.73 -5.19
C ILE A 131 -37.99 -6.34 -3.79
N GLU A 132 -39.02 -6.30 -2.94
CA GLU A 132 -38.96 -6.89 -1.60
C GLU A 132 -38.78 -8.41 -1.64
N HIS A 133 -39.45 -9.09 -2.58
CA HIS A 133 -39.23 -10.52 -2.81
C HIS A 133 -37.80 -10.83 -3.26
N LEU A 134 -37.27 -10.06 -4.25
CA LEU A 134 -35.89 -10.20 -4.69
C LEU A 134 -34.90 -9.96 -3.54
N LYS A 135 -35.18 -9.01 -2.65
CA LYS A 135 -34.33 -8.70 -1.49
C LYS A 135 -34.21 -9.89 -0.53
N GLN A 136 -35.29 -10.66 -0.32
CA GLN A 136 -35.23 -11.88 0.49
C GLN A 136 -34.37 -12.97 -0.19
N ILE A 137 -34.51 -13.12 -1.50
CA ILE A 137 -33.71 -14.08 -2.29
C ILE A 137 -32.22 -13.76 -2.32
N VAL A 138 -31.85 -12.49 -2.38
CA VAL A 138 -30.43 -12.11 -2.46
C VAL A 138 -29.74 -12.02 -1.10
N ALA A 139 -30.48 -12.11 0.02
CA ALA A 139 -29.89 -11.98 1.35
C ALA A 139 -28.71 -12.95 1.61
N PRO A 140 -28.79 -14.26 1.28
CA PRO A 140 -27.66 -15.19 1.43
C PRO A 140 -26.48 -14.85 0.54
N PHE A 141 -26.73 -14.38 -0.68
CA PHE A 141 -25.68 -13.99 -1.63
C PHE A 141 -24.92 -12.74 -1.18
N ARG A 142 -25.61 -11.78 -0.53
CA ARG A 142 -24.95 -10.59 0.05
C ARG A 142 -23.91 -10.95 1.09
N GLU A 143 -24.22 -11.91 1.95
CA GLU A 143 -23.30 -12.36 2.99
C GLU A 143 -22.08 -13.05 2.37
N GLU A 144 -22.29 -13.89 1.37
CA GLU A 144 -21.22 -14.57 0.64
C GLU A 144 -20.31 -13.57 -0.11
N VAL A 145 -20.87 -12.58 -0.82
CA VAL A 145 -20.13 -11.52 -1.49
C VAL A 145 -19.35 -10.69 -0.49
N ALA A 146 -19.97 -10.26 0.61
CA ALA A 146 -19.31 -9.48 1.65
C ALA A 146 -18.15 -10.25 2.31
N GLN A 147 -18.30 -11.55 2.52
CA GLN A 147 -17.25 -12.40 3.05
C GLN A 147 -16.08 -12.54 2.07
N ARG A 148 -16.38 -12.74 0.77
CA ARG A 148 -15.36 -12.81 -0.29
C ARG A 148 -14.56 -11.50 -0.35
N GLU A 149 -15.23 -10.35 -0.39
CA GLU A 149 -14.59 -9.04 -0.43
C GLU A 149 -13.69 -8.77 0.80
N ARG A 150 -14.12 -9.24 1.99
CA ARG A 150 -13.29 -9.15 3.20
C ARG A 150 -12.02 -9.99 3.07
N LEU A 151 -12.15 -11.23 2.62
CA LEU A 151 -11.01 -12.13 2.42
C LEU A 151 -10.03 -11.58 1.36
N GLU A 152 -10.54 -11.08 0.24
CA GLU A 152 -9.71 -10.48 -0.81
C GLU A 152 -8.95 -9.25 -0.29
N ARG A 153 -9.64 -8.39 0.48
CA ARG A 153 -9.02 -7.22 1.11
C ARG A 153 -7.94 -7.61 2.12
N GLU A 154 -8.21 -8.63 2.95
CA GLU A 154 -7.22 -9.15 3.89
C GLU A 154 -6.01 -9.75 3.18
N MET A 155 -6.22 -10.50 2.10
CA MET A 155 -5.14 -11.05 1.28
C MET A 155 -4.30 -9.95 0.64
N LEU A 156 -4.93 -8.90 0.11
CA LEU A 156 -4.22 -7.76 -0.47
C LEU A 156 -3.35 -7.06 0.58
N VAL A 157 -3.92 -6.73 1.75
CA VAL A 157 -3.18 -6.10 2.86
C VAL A 157 -2.00 -6.97 3.31
N ARG A 158 -2.19 -8.30 3.41
CA ARG A 158 -1.11 -9.22 3.75
C ARG A 158 -0.02 -9.28 2.68
N ALA A 159 -0.40 -9.28 1.40
CA ALA A 159 0.54 -9.27 0.29
C ALA A 159 1.37 -7.98 0.26
N GLU A 160 0.75 -6.83 0.44
CA GLU A 160 1.42 -5.53 0.54
C GLU A 160 2.38 -5.48 1.74
N ALA A 161 1.94 -5.95 2.91
CA ALA A 161 2.78 -6.00 4.10
C ALA A 161 3.99 -6.92 3.92
N LYS A 162 3.81 -8.06 3.26
CA LYS A 162 4.90 -8.98 2.91
C LYS A 162 5.89 -8.33 1.96
N GLN A 163 5.40 -7.71 0.88
CA GLN A 163 6.24 -7.03 -0.09
C GLN A 163 7.04 -5.89 0.54
N ARG A 164 6.42 -5.10 1.43
CA ARG A 164 7.10 -4.03 2.17
C ARG A 164 8.22 -4.59 3.05
N ARG A 165 7.99 -5.69 3.78
CA ARG A 165 9.01 -6.34 4.60
C ARG A 165 10.17 -6.88 3.77
N GLU A 166 9.90 -7.52 2.64
CA GLU A 166 10.91 -8.05 1.74
C GLU A 166 11.75 -6.93 1.12
N SER A 167 11.11 -5.83 0.70
CA SER A 167 11.80 -4.65 0.19
C SER A 167 12.69 -4.00 1.25
N PHE A 168 12.19 -3.85 2.48
CA PHE A 168 12.95 -3.30 3.61
C PHE A 168 14.17 -4.16 3.94
N ALA A 169 14.02 -5.49 4.00
CA ALA A 169 15.12 -6.40 4.26
C ALA A 169 16.16 -6.41 3.12
N ALA A 170 15.71 -6.34 1.88
CA ALA A 170 16.61 -6.27 0.72
C ALA A 170 17.44 -4.98 0.73
N GLU A 171 16.84 -3.84 1.12
CA GLU A 171 17.54 -2.56 1.22
C GLU A 171 18.57 -2.57 2.35
N HIS A 172 18.25 -3.11 3.53
CA HIS A 172 19.22 -3.33 4.59
C HIS A 172 20.41 -4.18 4.13
N GLN A 173 20.15 -5.26 3.40
CA GLN A 173 21.21 -6.12 2.86
C GLN A 173 22.09 -5.36 1.84
N ARG A 174 21.50 -4.50 1.02
CA ARG A 174 22.22 -3.62 0.09
C ARG A 174 23.15 -2.65 0.85
N LEU A 175 22.62 -2.00 1.88
CA LEU A 175 23.38 -1.05 2.71
C LEU A 175 24.52 -1.75 3.47
N LEU A 176 24.27 -2.92 4.04
CA LEU A 176 25.30 -3.73 4.72
C LEU A 176 26.42 -4.15 3.76
N THR A 177 26.07 -4.55 2.55
CA THR A 177 27.03 -4.90 1.49
C THR A 177 27.88 -3.67 1.10
N THR A 178 27.24 -2.52 0.96
CA THR A 178 27.92 -1.24 0.68
C THR A 178 28.88 -0.86 1.80
N PHE A 179 28.45 -0.95 3.06
CA PHE A 179 29.29 -0.70 4.23
C PHE A 179 30.54 -1.59 4.24
N SER A 180 30.35 -2.89 4.02
CA SER A 180 31.45 -3.87 3.98
C SER A 180 32.42 -3.62 2.82
N ALA A 181 31.93 -3.08 1.69
CA ALA A 181 32.80 -2.68 0.57
C ALA A 181 33.62 -1.42 0.90
N LEU A 182 33.00 -0.41 1.54
CA LEU A 182 33.67 0.80 1.99
C LEU A 182 34.74 0.51 3.07
N GLU A 183 34.49 -0.46 3.95
CA GLU A 183 35.46 -0.90 4.98
C GLU A 183 36.77 -1.38 4.34
N LYS A 184 36.67 -2.09 3.23
CA LYS A 184 37.83 -2.64 2.49
C LYS A 184 38.51 -1.64 1.55
N ASP A 185 37.87 -0.48 1.30
CA ASP A 185 38.44 0.52 0.41
C ASP A 185 39.66 1.21 1.07
N PRO A 186 40.85 1.20 0.46
CA PRO A 186 42.04 1.86 1.02
C PRO A 186 41.92 3.39 1.03
N ASP A 187 41.13 3.97 0.14
CA ASP A 187 40.90 5.41 0.06
C ASP A 187 39.86 5.86 1.13
N ARG A 188 40.40 6.38 2.23
CA ARG A 188 39.55 6.84 3.37
C ARG A 188 38.69 8.06 3.03
N GLN A 189 39.12 8.92 2.08
CA GLN A 189 38.32 10.07 1.65
C GLN A 189 37.10 9.60 0.85
N LYS A 190 37.32 8.65 -0.03
CA LYS A 190 36.22 8.02 -0.80
C LYS A 190 35.27 7.22 0.12
N ALA A 191 35.86 6.49 1.10
CA ALA A 191 35.06 5.78 2.10
C ALA A 191 34.20 6.75 2.94
N GLY A 192 34.73 7.91 3.33
CA GLY A 192 33.98 8.96 4.03
C GLY A 192 32.76 9.45 3.23
N LYS A 193 32.97 9.82 1.98
CA LYS A 193 31.86 10.23 1.09
C LYS A 193 30.85 9.11 0.84
N GLY A 194 31.32 7.85 0.81
CA GLY A 194 30.45 6.67 0.73
C GLY A 194 29.61 6.50 1.98
N LEU A 195 30.17 6.77 3.16
CA LEU A 195 29.47 6.74 4.44
C LEU A 195 28.37 7.79 4.53
N GLU A 196 28.61 9.03 4.08
CA GLU A 196 27.61 10.10 4.03
C GLU A 196 26.37 9.67 3.22
N ARG A 197 26.60 9.08 2.03
CA ARG A 197 25.52 8.56 1.17
C ARG A 197 24.79 7.38 1.79
N LEU A 198 25.55 6.42 2.34
CA LEU A 198 24.96 5.26 3.01
C LEU A 198 24.09 5.70 4.18
N PHE A 199 24.50 6.72 4.91
CA PHE A 199 23.71 7.23 6.03
C PHE A 199 22.45 7.95 5.54
N ALA A 200 22.51 8.70 4.45
CA ALA A 200 21.34 9.31 3.84
C ALA A 200 20.33 8.23 3.37
N ASP A 201 20.81 7.19 2.68
CA ASP A 201 19.98 6.05 2.26
C ASP A 201 19.34 5.32 3.47
N LEU A 202 20.12 5.17 4.56
CA LEU A 202 19.59 4.57 5.80
C LEU A 202 18.51 5.43 6.45
N ALA A 203 18.71 6.73 6.51
CA ALA A 203 17.72 7.67 7.05
C ALA A 203 16.45 7.69 6.20
N ASP A 204 16.58 7.62 4.88
CA ASP A 204 15.42 7.51 3.96
C ASP A 204 14.65 6.21 4.15
N LEU A 205 15.34 5.09 4.34
CA LEU A 205 14.73 3.77 4.60
C LEU A 205 13.84 3.77 5.86
N TYR A 206 14.15 4.62 6.83
CA TYR A 206 13.39 4.81 8.08
C TYR A 206 12.47 6.03 8.06
N ASP A 207 12.18 6.59 6.87
CA ASP A 207 11.27 7.74 6.68
C ASP A 207 11.68 9.00 7.50
N LEU A 208 12.98 9.21 7.73
CA LEU A 208 13.50 10.34 8.51
C LEU A 208 13.65 11.64 7.71
N ASN A 209 13.20 11.68 6.46
CA ASN A 209 13.29 12.83 5.57
C ASN A 209 14.71 13.42 5.48
N PRO A 210 15.71 12.64 5.05
CA PRO A 210 17.07 13.12 5.01
C PRO A 210 17.23 14.29 4.03
N THR A 211 18.02 15.26 4.45
CA THR A 211 18.54 16.31 3.56
C THR A 211 20.01 15.97 3.29
N SER A 212 20.38 15.87 2.01
CA SER A 212 21.76 15.65 1.58
C SER A 212 22.68 16.77 2.09
N ASP A 213 23.98 16.56 1.96
CA ASP A 213 25.01 17.56 2.25
C ASP A 213 24.64 18.94 1.71
N TYR A 214 24.75 19.95 2.54
CA TYR A 214 24.52 21.34 2.18
C TYR A 214 25.56 22.24 2.80
N SER A 215 25.90 23.29 2.06
CA SER A 215 26.86 24.31 2.52
C SER A 215 26.14 25.59 2.90
N LEU A 216 26.41 26.08 4.09
CA LEU A 216 26.11 27.44 4.51
C LEU A 216 27.34 28.30 4.32
N GLU A 217 27.20 29.64 4.36
CA GLU A 217 28.33 30.56 4.32
C GLU A 217 29.39 30.22 5.40
N ASN A 218 30.43 29.51 5.11
CA ASN A 218 31.52 29.03 5.97
C ASN A 218 31.29 27.72 6.74
N GLU A 219 30.29 26.88 6.37
CA GLU A 219 30.05 25.63 7.08
C GLU A 219 29.51 24.55 6.14
N GLN A 220 30.21 23.40 6.08
CA GLN A 220 29.71 22.19 5.42
C GLN A 220 29.05 21.29 6.44
N ILE A 221 27.86 20.76 6.10
CA ILE A 221 27.11 19.81 6.88
C ILE A 221 26.91 18.55 6.02
N ASP A 222 27.34 17.39 6.52
CA ASP A 222 27.33 16.14 5.78
C ASP A 222 25.92 15.58 5.57
N GLY A 223 24.96 16.03 6.37
CA GLY A 223 23.53 15.68 6.23
C GLY A 223 22.69 16.21 7.38
N ALA A 224 21.39 16.16 7.20
CA ALA A 224 20.41 16.46 8.25
C ALA A 224 19.18 15.57 8.11
N PHE A 225 18.46 15.36 9.19
CA PHE A 225 17.18 14.65 9.19
C PHE A 225 16.30 15.11 10.36
N THR A 226 15.04 14.70 10.35
CA THR A 226 14.10 14.99 11.46
C THR A 226 13.67 13.67 12.11
N PHE A 227 13.72 13.62 13.44
CA PHE A 227 13.32 12.46 14.21
C PHE A 227 12.64 12.87 15.52
N ASP A 228 11.47 12.31 15.82
CA ASP A 228 10.65 12.57 17.03
C ASP A 228 10.52 14.07 17.35
N HIS A 229 10.26 14.90 16.31
CA HIS A 229 10.12 16.37 16.35
C HIS A 229 11.41 17.19 16.54
N ASP A 230 12.56 16.55 16.70
CA ASP A 230 13.87 17.23 16.77
C ASP A 230 14.55 17.21 15.40
N GLY A 231 15.25 18.29 15.05
CA GLY A 231 16.16 18.30 13.89
C GLY A 231 17.52 17.75 14.28
N TYR A 232 18.11 16.96 13.41
CA TYR A 232 19.46 16.43 13.57
C TYR A 232 20.35 16.92 12.44
N ILE A 233 21.54 17.44 12.76
CA ILE A 233 22.62 17.58 11.79
C ILE A 233 23.61 16.43 11.97
N VAL A 234 24.15 15.94 10.87
CA VAL A 234 25.03 14.77 10.83
C VAL A 234 26.45 15.20 10.49
N GLU A 235 27.42 14.62 11.18
CA GLU A 235 28.82 14.61 10.82
C GLU A 235 29.27 13.16 10.72
N ALA A 236 29.80 12.74 9.57
CA ALA A 236 30.23 11.37 9.33
C ALA A 236 31.72 11.30 9.05
N LYS A 237 32.46 10.52 9.83
CA LYS A 237 33.91 10.38 9.71
C LYS A 237 34.34 8.92 9.58
N TRP A 238 35.07 8.64 8.53
CA TRP A 238 35.78 7.38 8.35
C TRP A 238 37.29 7.57 8.30
N LEU A 239 37.86 7.93 9.41
CA LEU A 239 39.30 8.11 9.57
C LEU A 239 39.97 6.76 9.86
N SER A 240 41.29 6.65 9.59
CA SER A 240 42.07 5.46 9.95
C SER A 240 42.29 5.28 11.45
N LYS A 241 42.05 6.32 12.24
CA LYS A 241 42.16 6.35 13.70
C LYS A 241 40.85 6.84 14.34
N PRO A 242 40.61 6.54 15.62
CA PRO A 242 39.49 7.10 16.36
C PRO A 242 39.49 8.65 16.31
N VAL A 243 38.29 9.22 16.28
CA VAL A 243 38.03 10.66 16.23
C VAL A 243 38.48 11.31 17.55
N GLY A 244 39.27 12.38 17.45
CA GLY A 244 39.79 13.12 18.59
C GLY A 244 38.89 14.28 19.02
N ARG A 245 39.16 14.84 20.21
CA ARG A 245 38.39 15.94 20.82
C ARG A 245 38.22 17.15 19.90
N GLY A 246 39.26 17.55 19.14
CA GLY A 246 39.20 18.71 18.28
C GLY A 246 38.04 18.65 17.23
N GLU A 247 37.81 17.47 16.64
CA GLU A 247 36.66 17.26 15.72
C GLU A 247 35.34 17.42 16.46
N GLY A 248 35.26 16.93 17.70
CA GLY A 248 34.07 17.09 18.55
C GLY A 248 33.77 18.56 18.85
N ASP A 249 34.79 19.35 19.19
CA ASP A 249 34.62 20.78 19.51
C ASP A 249 34.13 21.57 18.27
N ILE A 250 34.64 21.22 17.08
CA ILE A 250 34.15 21.80 15.81
C ILE A 250 32.66 21.42 15.60
N PHE A 251 32.32 20.14 15.75
CA PHE A 251 30.94 19.69 15.54
C PHE A 251 29.96 20.25 16.58
N ALA A 252 30.34 20.27 17.86
CA ALA A 252 29.55 20.91 18.91
C ALA A 252 29.24 22.39 18.59
N THR A 253 30.22 23.11 18.07
CA THR A 253 30.03 24.50 17.63
C THR A 253 29.02 24.59 16.47
N LYS A 254 29.07 23.66 15.51
CA LYS A 254 28.11 23.61 14.42
C LYS A 254 26.66 23.41 14.97
N VAL A 255 26.48 22.44 15.87
CA VAL A 255 25.16 22.16 16.50
C VAL A 255 24.63 23.37 17.26
N GLN A 256 25.48 24.00 18.09
CA GLN A 256 25.08 25.15 18.93
C GLN A 256 24.67 26.40 18.13
N ARG A 257 25.11 26.52 16.88
CA ARG A 257 24.69 27.59 15.96
C ARG A 257 23.31 27.38 15.35
N LYS A 258 22.73 26.21 15.54
CA LYS A 258 21.39 25.89 14.98
C LYS A 258 20.27 26.26 15.98
N GLY A 259 19.03 25.93 15.61
CA GLY A 259 17.86 26.14 16.45
C GLY A 259 17.94 25.37 17.77
N ARG A 260 17.18 25.80 18.77
CA ARG A 260 17.18 25.17 20.11
C ARG A 260 16.84 23.69 20.11
N ASN A 261 16.01 23.23 19.17
CA ASN A 261 15.59 21.84 19.04
C ASN A 261 16.43 21.07 18.01
N THR A 262 17.66 21.54 17.75
CA THR A 262 18.60 20.84 16.86
C THR A 262 19.63 20.13 17.71
N LEU A 263 19.77 18.82 17.46
CA LEU A 263 20.80 17.97 18.02
C LEU A 263 21.83 17.60 16.94
N GLY A 264 22.97 17.11 17.35
CA GLY A 264 23.93 16.51 16.44
C GLY A 264 23.88 14.98 16.49
N LEU A 265 24.20 14.34 15.37
CA LEU A 265 24.57 12.94 15.30
C LEU A 265 26.00 12.85 14.73
N PHE A 266 26.96 12.41 15.56
CA PHE A 266 28.33 12.21 15.13
C PHE A 266 28.60 10.73 14.87
N VAL A 267 28.79 10.38 13.60
CA VAL A 267 29.09 9.02 13.17
C VAL A 267 30.60 8.87 12.94
N ALA A 268 31.26 7.99 13.70
CA ALA A 268 32.71 7.74 13.57
C ALA A 268 32.96 6.23 13.51
N VAL A 269 33.22 5.68 12.32
CA VAL A 269 33.33 4.22 12.12
C VAL A 269 34.40 3.58 13.01
N ASN A 270 35.56 4.22 13.15
CA ASN A 270 36.66 3.74 14.02
C ASN A 270 36.56 4.26 15.47
N GLY A 271 35.35 4.74 15.87
CA GLY A 271 35.07 5.19 17.22
C GLY A 271 35.78 6.50 17.61
N PHE A 272 35.85 6.71 18.91
CA PHE A 272 36.25 7.98 19.53
C PHE A 272 37.40 7.76 20.54
N THR A 273 38.32 8.70 20.66
CA THR A 273 39.44 8.64 21.62
C THR A 273 38.92 8.79 23.07
N ALA A 274 39.73 8.34 24.03
CA ALA A 274 39.45 8.52 25.45
C ALA A 274 39.23 9.99 25.84
N ASP A 275 40.07 10.90 25.26
CA ASP A 275 39.96 12.33 25.49
C ASP A 275 38.65 12.92 24.94
N PHE A 276 38.19 12.46 23.77
CA PHE A 276 36.88 12.82 23.23
C PHE A 276 35.77 12.36 24.21
N LYS A 277 35.80 11.08 24.64
CA LYS A 277 34.79 10.52 25.56
C LYS A 277 34.76 11.30 26.88
N GLN A 278 35.89 11.66 27.40
CA GLN A 278 35.98 12.45 28.64
C GLN A 278 35.40 13.84 28.47
N ALA A 279 35.68 14.53 27.32
CA ALA A 279 35.19 15.88 27.07
C ALA A 279 33.68 15.99 26.91
N TYR A 280 33.03 14.94 26.37
CA TYR A 280 31.58 14.89 26.09
C TYR A 280 30.81 13.94 27.00
N ARG A 281 31.35 13.67 28.18
CA ARG A 281 30.69 12.85 29.22
C ARG A 281 29.48 13.55 29.84
N GLU A 282 29.44 14.88 29.78
CA GLU A 282 28.40 15.73 30.36
C GLU A 282 28.11 16.89 29.41
N ARG A 283 26.85 17.34 29.39
CA ARG A 283 26.39 18.50 28.62
C ARG A 283 26.68 18.43 27.12
N SER A 284 26.65 17.23 26.52
CA SER A 284 26.75 17.09 25.09
C SER A 284 25.51 17.64 24.38
N CYS A 285 25.70 18.25 23.21
CA CYS A 285 24.60 18.70 22.32
C CYS A 285 24.41 17.74 21.14
N PHE A 286 25.03 16.57 21.18
CA PHE A 286 24.94 15.54 20.13
C PHE A 286 25.01 14.14 20.73
N ILE A 287 24.50 13.18 19.99
CA ILE A 287 24.69 11.73 20.22
C ILE A 287 25.76 11.18 19.29
N THR A 288 26.33 10.04 19.62
CA THR A 288 27.38 9.39 18.83
C THR A 288 26.95 8.02 18.34
N MET A 289 27.43 7.65 17.15
CA MET A 289 27.39 6.27 16.63
C MET A 289 28.80 5.88 16.20
N ASP A 290 29.20 4.66 16.53
CA ASP A 290 30.44 4.06 16.03
C ASP A 290 30.16 2.99 14.95
N GLY A 291 31.21 2.33 14.48
CA GLY A 291 31.07 1.27 13.47
C GLY A 291 30.30 0.06 13.95
N SER A 292 30.33 -0.23 15.26
CA SER A 292 29.55 -1.32 15.86
C SER A 292 28.07 -1.00 15.87
N ASP A 293 27.69 0.21 16.29
CA ASP A 293 26.32 0.71 16.23
C ASP A 293 25.77 0.61 14.80
N LEU A 294 26.56 1.13 13.83
CA LEU A 294 26.15 1.14 12.43
C LEU A 294 26.01 -0.28 11.88
N TYR A 295 26.95 -1.19 12.21
CA TYR A 295 26.83 -2.60 11.82
C TYR A 295 25.58 -3.28 12.40
N ASN A 296 25.27 -3.05 13.68
CA ASN A 296 24.10 -3.60 14.32
C ASN A 296 22.80 -3.13 13.67
N VAL A 297 22.75 -1.86 13.29
CA VAL A 297 21.60 -1.30 12.53
C VAL A 297 21.51 -1.93 11.15
N LEU A 298 22.61 -1.93 10.38
CA LEU A 298 22.60 -2.45 9.01
C LEU A 298 22.30 -3.95 8.93
N SER A 299 22.71 -4.72 9.94
CA SER A 299 22.41 -6.15 10.05
C SER A 299 21.04 -6.44 10.68
N GLN A 300 20.24 -5.41 10.94
CA GLN A 300 18.90 -5.51 11.55
C GLN A 300 18.89 -6.14 12.97
N GLN A 301 20.01 -6.08 13.71
CA GLN A 301 20.04 -6.52 15.11
C GLN A 301 19.33 -5.50 16.02
N VAL A 302 19.44 -4.21 15.68
CA VAL A 302 18.76 -3.12 16.35
C VAL A 302 18.13 -2.21 15.28
N PRO A 303 16.82 -1.89 15.36
CA PRO A 303 16.21 -0.90 14.49
C PRO A 303 16.87 0.48 14.67
N PHE A 304 17.06 1.23 13.58
CA PHE A 304 17.76 2.51 13.62
C PHE A 304 17.04 3.55 14.49
N ASP A 305 15.73 3.61 14.37
CA ASP A 305 14.89 4.51 15.16
C ASP A 305 14.90 4.16 16.65
N ASP A 306 14.96 2.88 17.02
CA ASP A 306 15.07 2.45 18.41
C ASP A 306 16.45 2.81 19.01
N LEU A 307 17.52 2.67 18.21
CA LEU A 307 18.86 3.10 18.62
C LEU A 307 18.91 4.61 18.86
N LEU A 308 18.34 5.41 17.93
CA LEU A 308 18.30 6.87 18.08
C LEU A 308 17.52 7.28 19.35
N ARG A 309 16.36 6.66 19.62
CA ARG A 309 15.57 6.90 20.84
C ARG A 309 16.35 6.56 22.10
N ALA A 310 17.04 5.42 22.10
CA ALA A 310 17.84 4.98 23.25
C ALA A 310 18.99 5.96 23.54
N LYS A 311 19.75 6.34 22.50
CA LYS A 311 20.86 7.30 22.63
C LYS A 311 20.38 8.71 23.02
N LYS A 312 19.28 9.18 22.45
CA LYS A 312 18.67 10.46 22.84
C LYS A 312 18.23 10.47 24.30
N ARG A 313 17.53 9.42 24.73
CA ARG A 313 17.11 9.28 26.14
C ARG A 313 18.32 9.27 27.07
N HIS A 314 19.36 8.53 26.73
CA HIS A 314 20.60 8.51 27.52
C HIS A 314 21.24 9.91 27.62
N LEU A 315 21.30 10.64 26.50
CA LEU A 315 21.78 12.03 26.48
C LEU A 315 20.94 12.93 27.40
N ASP A 316 19.62 12.84 27.31
CA ASP A 316 18.69 13.67 28.10
C ASP A 316 18.81 13.37 29.61
N GLU A 317 19.03 12.12 30.00
CA GLU A 317 19.13 11.69 31.38
C GLU A 317 20.51 11.96 32.01
N THR A 318 21.58 11.84 31.24
CA THR A 318 22.96 11.86 31.76
C THR A 318 23.78 13.03 31.28
N GLY A 319 23.39 13.66 30.19
CA GLY A 319 24.20 14.65 29.45
C GLY A 319 25.33 14.04 28.64
N SER A 320 25.51 12.70 28.66
CA SER A 320 26.57 11.99 27.93
C SER A 320 26.13 11.64 26.50
N CYS A 321 27.02 11.84 25.53
CA CYS A 321 26.79 11.37 24.16
C CYS A 321 27.10 9.88 23.95
N PHE A 322 27.68 9.21 24.93
CA PHE A 322 28.03 7.79 24.90
C PHE A 322 27.05 6.98 25.76
N MET A 323 26.46 5.99 25.18
CA MET A 323 25.70 4.94 25.82
C MET A 323 26.57 3.68 25.79
N ASP A 324 27.02 3.23 26.96
CA ASP A 324 27.82 2.01 27.12
C ASP A 324 26.98 0.72 26.93
#